data_5fd355842c204debf67365ef1dfb2b1c
#
_entry.id   5fd355842c204debf67365ef1dfb2b1c
#
_cell.length_a   1.000
_cell.length_b   1.000
_cell.length_c   1.000
_cell.angle_alpha   90.00
_cell.angle_beta   90.00
_cell.angle_gamma   90.00
#
_symmetry.space_group_name_H-M   'P 1'
#
loop_
_entity.id
_entity.type
_entity.pdbx_description
1 polymer ?
#
loop_
_entity_poly.entity_id
_entity_poly.type
_entity_poly.pdbx_seq_one_letter_code
_entity_poly.pdbx_strand_id
1 'polypeptide(L)'
;MTRHPLNLSGFRLLFVGRTLSTLGDSVVPAALAIAVTRATGSAAALGLVLGCAMVPRLLLLPVGGVVGDRFDPRLVALTTDLVRAAAQLLVGLELLGGNPDLAHVALASAVGGTASAFAMPTASPLVAATVRGELRLRANALLGSATAAARLGGPALAGLLVYTAGPGWAFVLDGASFALSAALLTRLRIDHVPGEPRSLRRDLAEGWSEVRSRDWYWTSLIAHGVWNGASSVLLTLGPLIAATRLGGDGAWVALTQAGAVGLLAGSLIAGRLRPRRPVLAGNLALALYGLPLLALALPAPAPLAVAAQAVAMAGLGFLNPVWETVVQQEFPPGALARVTSYDWLLSLAGAPLGYVLAPLAADAWGDRVPLLAVAGLVTAVCAGTAAVPGVRRYGARQAAGTAPAPGPATERPPARTRAHDRARTPDQEPDQAREQAPEQDRSPEQDPAGIRA
;
A
#
# COMPACT_ATOMS: atom_id res chain seq x y z
N MET A 1 2.29 18.28 27.97
CA MET A 1 1.12 17.47 27.57
C MET A 1 1.26 17.11 26.09
N THR A 2 1.54 15.86 25.77
CA THR A 2 1.68 15.40 24.39
C THR A 2 0.29 15.45 23.72
N ARG A 3 0.10 16.38 22.80
CA ARG A 3 -1.14 16.52 22.05
C ARG A 3 -1.39 15.23 21.25
N HIS A 4 -2.59 14.65 21.38
CA HIS A 4 -2.98 13.47 20.63
C HIS A 4 -3.37 13.89 19.18
N PRO A 5 -3.02 13.13 18.09
CA PRO A 5 -3.35 13.53 16.72
C PRO A 5 -4.85 13.80 16.51
N LEU A 6 -5.75 13.05 17.13
CA LEU A 6 -7.20 13.22 17.03
C LEU A 6 -7.72 14.55 17.62
N ASN A 7 -6.90 15.28 18.39
CA ASN A 7 -7.25 16.61 18.87
C ASN A 7 -7.09 17.69 17.77
N LEU A 8 -6.40 17.37 16.67
CA LEU A 8 -6.29 18.22 15.49
C LEU A 8 -7.51 18.01 14.61
N SER A 9 -8.31 19.07 14.41
CA SER A 9 -9.57 18.99 13.66
C SER A 9 -9.35 18.45 12.24
N GLY A 10 -8.31 18.93 11.53
CA GLY A 10 -7.97 18.45 10.19
C GLY A 10 -7.66 16.96 10.15
N PHE A 11 -6.81 16.46 11.06
CA PHE A 11 -6.51 15.04 11.13
C PHE A 11 -7.73 14.21 11.54
N ARG A 12 -8.57 14.69 12.43
CA ARG A 12 -9.78 13.97 12.84
C ARG A 12 -10.74 13.78 11.66
N LEU A 13 -10.95 14.83 10.82
CA LEU A 13 -11.76 14.71 9.61
C LEU A 13 -11.18 13.68 8.65
N LEU A 14 -9.87 13.75 8.39
CA LEU A 14 -9.16 12.78 7.55
C LEU A 14 -9.25 11.36 8.11
N PHE A 15 -9.00 11.18 9.41
CA PHE A 15 -9.03 9.88 10.07
C PHE A 15 -10.41 9.22 9.99
N VAL A 16 -11.48 9.95 10.29
CA VAL A 16 -12.85 9.42 10.22
C VAL A 16 -13.20 9.04 8.80
N GLY A 17 -12.99 9.94 7.82
CA GLY A 17 -13.28 9.67 6.41
C GLY A 17 -12.53 8.43 5.90
N ARG A 18 -11.20 8.38 6.11
CA ARG A 18 -10.36 7.24 5.69
C ARG A 18 -10.73 5.93 6.38
N THR A 19 -11.03 5.96 7.67
CA THR A 19 -11.42 4.73 8.40
C THR A 19 -12.72 4.15 7.87
N LEU A 20 -13.72 4.99 7.62
CA LEU A 20 -15.00 4.56 7.07
C LEU A 20 -14.86 4.03 5.64
N SER A 21 -14.13 4.74 4.75
CA SER A 21 -13.86 4.27 3.39
C SER A 21 -13.06 2.96 3.39
N THR A 22 -12.07 2.81 4.30
CA THR A 22 -11.31 1.56 4.40
C THR A 22 -12.17 0.39 4.88
N LEU A 23 -13.14 0.65 5.76
CA LEU A 23 -14.10 -0.36 6.20
C LEU A 23 -14.99 -0.80 5.03
N GLY A 24 -15.56 0.14 4.27
CA GLY A 24 -16.34 -0.14 3.07
C GLY A 24 -15.54 -0.94 2.05
N ASP A 25 -14.34 -0.47 1.69
CA ASP A 25 -13.38 -1.18 0.81
C ASP A 25 -13.10 -2.62 1.26
N SER A 26 -13.14 -2.88 2.57
CA SER A 26 -12.89 -4.23 3.13
C SER A 26 -14.10 -5.16 3.06
N VAL A 27 -15.31 -4.61 2.93
CA VAL A 27 -16.57 -5.36 2.79
C VAL A 27 -16.79 -5.81 1.35
N VAL A 28 -16.48 -4.95 0.38
CA VAL A 28 -16.79 -5.12 -1.05
C VAL A 28 -16.24 -6.42 -1.66
N PRO A 29 -14.98 -6.83 -1.47
CA PRO A 29 -14.44 -8.01 -2.16
C PRO A 29 -15.23 -9.30 -1.89
N ALA A 30 -15.61 -9.54 -0.64
CA ALA A 30 -16.39 -10.71 -0.26
C ALA A 30 -17.84 -10.63 -0.79
N ALA A 31 -18.48 -9.46 -0.69
CA ALA A 31 -19.82 -9.23 -1.18
C ALA A 31 -19.90 -9.32 -2.72
N LEU A 32 -18.91 -8.74 -3.44
CA LEU A 32 -18.81 -8.81 -4.90
C LEU A 32 -18.70 -10.26 -5.38
N ALA A 33 -17.80 -11.03 -4.77
CA ALA A 33 -17.59 -12.42 -5.12
C ALA A 33 -18.88 -13.22 -4.99
N ILE A 34 -19.61 -13.07 -3.87
CA ILE A 34 -20.90 -13.74 -3.65
C ILE A 34 -21.97 -13.24 -4.63
N ALA A 35 -22.06 -11.92 -4.82
CA ALA A 35 -23.07 -11.30 -5.69
C ALA A 35 -22.95 -11.79 -7.14
N VAL A 36 -21.75 -11.70 -7.72
CA VAL A 36 -21.50 -12.11 -9.12
C VAL A 36 -21.67 -13.62 -9.27
N THR A 37 -21.16 -14.41 -8.33
CA THR A 37 -21.30 -15.88 -8.39
C THR A 37 -22.77 -16.32 -8.31
N ARG A 38 -23.58 -15.70 -7.44
CA ARG A 38 -25.03 -15.99 -7.36
C ARG A 38 -25.78 -15.56 -8.61
N ALA A 39 -25.45 -14.39 -9.18
CA ALA A 39 -26.16 -13.85 -10.34
C ALA A 39 -25.83 -14.62 -11.63
N THR A 40 -24.59 -15.10 -11.79
CA THR A 40 -24.09 -15.63 -13.07
C THR A 40 -23.73 -17.11 -13.02
N GLY A 41 -23.44 -17.68 -11.86
CA GLY A 41 -22.86 -19.02 -11.71
C GLY A 41 -21.49 -19.18 -12.38
N SER A 42 -20.82 -18.06 -12.75
CA SER A 42 -19.63 -18.06 -13.61
C SER A 42 -18.43 -17.42 -12.92
N ALA A 43 -17.33 -18.19 -12.82
CA ALA A 43 -16.06 -17.68 -12.39
C ALA A 43 -15.45 -16.68 -13.40
N ALA A 44 -15.76 -16.86 -14.70
CA ALA A 44 -15.32 -15.94 -15.76
C ALA A 44 -15.94 -14.55 -15.59
N ALA A 45 -17.24 -14.48 -15.23
CA ALA A 45 -17.90 -13.21 -14.93
C ALA A 45 -17.24 -12.48 -13.74
N LEU A 46 -16.93 -13.21 -12.68
CA LEU A 46 -16.23 -12.66 -11.52
C LEU A 46 -14.81 -12.20 -11.90
N GLY A 47 -14.05 -13.01 -12.63
CA GLY A 47 -12.72 -12.67 -13.13
C GLY A 47 -12.71 -11.41 -14.00
N LEU A 48 -13.73 -11.27 -14.88
CA LEU A 48 -13.90 -10.08 -15.71
C LEU A 48 -14.09 -8.82 -14.85
N VAL A 49 -15.01 -8.86 -13.89
CA VAL A 49 -15.29 -7.70 -13.01
C VAL A 49 -14.06 -7.31 -12.19
N LEU A 50 -13.37 -8.29 -11.60
CA LEU A 50 -12.13 -8.06 -10.84
C LEU A 50 -11.00 -7.55 -11.74
N GLY A 51 -10.88 -8.10 -12.96
CA GLY A 51 -9.92 -7.64 -13.97
C GLY A 51 -10.20 -6.20 -14.41
N CYS A 52 -11.46 -5.85 -14.64
CA CYS A 52 -11.90 -4.49 -14.98
C CYS A 52 -11.55 -3.48 -13.88
N ALA A 53 -11.60 -3.86 -12.61
CA ALA A 53 -11.15 -3.00 -11.52
C ALA A 53 -9.62 -2.86 -11.46
N MET A 54 -8.88 -3.96 -11.67
CA MET A 54 -7.45 -4.02 -11.41
C MET A 54 -6.60 -3.49 -12.58
N VAL A 55 -6.98 -3.79 -13.84
CA VAL A 55 -6.20 -3.39 -15.01
C VAL A 55 -6.06 -1.87 -15.14
N PRO A 56 -7.15 -1.07 -15.13
CA PRO A 56 -7.03 0.39 -15.19
C PRO A 56 -6.27 0.96 -14.00
N ARG A 57 -6.48 0.39 -12.80
CA ARG A 57 -5.76 0.80 -11.59
C ARG A 57 -4.25 0.67 -11.77
N LEU A 58 -3.75 -0.47 -12.27
CA LEU A 58 -2.33 -0.70 -12.48
C LEU A 58 -1.74 0.20 -13.57
N LEU A 59 -2.44 0.29 -14.71
CA LEU A 59 -1.95 1.09 -15.84
C LEU A 59 -1.86 2.58 -15.51
N LEU A 60 -2.79 3.09 -14.71
CA LEU A 60 -2.88 4.50 -14.36
C LEU A 60 -2.16 4.88 -13.06
N LEU A 61 -1.67 3.92 -12.28
CA LEU A 61 -0.95 4.18 -11.02
C LEU A 61 0.24 5.14 -11.19
N PRO A 62 1.12 5.00 -12.22
CA PRO A 62 2.21 5.96 -12.45
C PRO A 62 1.70 7.36 -12.77
N VAL A 63 0.60 7.46 -13.54
CA VAL A 63 -0.06 8.74 -13.87
C VAL A 63 -0.67 9.36 -12.61
N GLY A 64 -1.31 8.55 -11.78
CA GLY A 64 -1.86 8.95 -10.48
C GLY A 64 -0.80 9.55 -9.55
N GLY A 65 0.41 9.00 -9.54
CA GLY A 65 1.56 9.56 -8.81
C GLY A 65 1.91 10.97 -9.26
N VAL A 66 1.99 11.20 -10.58
CA VAL A 66 2.26 12.54 -11.14
C VAL A 66 1.15 13.53 -10.80
N VAL A 67 -0.11 13.10 -10.91
CA VAL A 67 -1.26 13.95 -10.56
C VAL A 67 -1.24 14.30 -9.08
N GLY A 68 -0.93 13.33 -8.20
CA GLY A 68 -0.80 13.54 -6.75
C GLY A 68 0.32 14.52 -6.36
N ASP A 69 1.40 14.61 -7.17
CA ASP A 69 2.50 15.56 -6.95
C ASP A 69 2.21 16.97 -7.49
N ARG A 70 1.37 17.09 -8.53
CA ARG A 70 1.11 18.36 -9.22
C ARG A 70 -0.13 19.09 -8.73
N PHE A 71 -1.14 18.36 -8.29
CA PHE A 71 -2.42 18.93 -7.88
C PHE A 71 -2.61 18.87 -6.37
N ASP A 72 -3.51 19.71 -5.85
CA ASP A 72 -3.89 19.66 -4.44
C ASP A 72 -4.38 18.26 -4.07
N PRO A 73 -3.68 17.55 -3.16
CA PRO A 73 -4.02 16.18 -2.78
C PRO A 73 -5.42 16.06 -2.17
N ARG A 74 -5.95 17.15 -1.60
CA ARG A 74 -7.32 17.20 -1.11
C ARG A 74 -8.33 17.15 -2.26
N LEU A 75 -8.12 17.95 -3.32
CA LEU A 75 -9.03 17.96 -4.47
C LEU A 75 -8.98 16.63 -5.23
N VAL A 76 -7.80 16.06 -5.40
CA VAL A 76 -7.66 14.74 -6.02
C VAL A 76 -8.38 13.68 -5.20
N ALA A 77 -8.19 13.64 -3.87
CA ALA A 77 -8.87 12.68 -3.00
C ALA A 77 -10.40 12.88 -3.01
N LEU A 78 -10.87 14.14 -2.96
CA LEU A 78 -12.29 14.46 -3.00
C LEU A 78 -12.95 14.01 -4.31
N THR A 79 -12.35 14.31 -5.45
CA THR A 79 -12.91 13.92 -6.77
C THR A 79 -12.91 12.40 -6.93
N THR A 80 -11.85 11.73 -6.50
CA THR A 80 -11.78 10.26 -6.56
C THR A 80 -12.77 9.59 -5.62
N ASP A 81 -12.99 10.13 -4.42
CA ASP A 81 -14.01 9.62 -3.48
C ASP A 81 -15.42 9.79 -4.04
N LEU A 82 -15.74 10.93 -4.69
CA LEU A 82 -17.05 11.13 -5.34
C LEU A 82 -17.26 10.16 -6.50
N VAL A 83 -16.25 9.94 -7.34
CA VAL A 83 -16.32 8.96 -8.44
C VAL A 83 -16.53 7.56 -7.91
N ARG A 84 -15.80 7.16 -6.86
CA ARG A 84 -15.95 5.86 -6.22
C ARG A 84 -17.32 5.71 -5.56
N ALA A 85 -17.81 6.74 -4.87
CA ALA A 85 -19.16 6.75 -4.31
C ALA A 85 -20.23 6.49 -5.37
N ALA A 86 -20.17 7.21 -6.50
CA ALA A 86 -21.11 7.03 -7.60
C ALA A 86 -21.03 5.62 -8.20
N ALA A 87 -19.82 5.11 -8.44
CA ALA A 87 -19.62 3.76 -8.99
C ALA A 87 -20.17 2.68 -8.04
N GLN A 88 -19.90 2.77 -6.75
CA GLN A 88 -20.37 1.78 -5.76
C GLN A 88 -21.88 1.86 -5.53
N LEU A 89 -22.47 3.07 -5.51
CA LEU A 89 -23.91 3.21 -5.41
C LEU A 89 -24.62 2.66 -6.65
N LEU A 90 -24.05 2.83 -7.85
CA LEU A 90 -24.59 2.24 -9.06
C LEU A 90 -24.61 0.71 -8.98
N VAL A 91 -23.49 0.07 -8.60
CA VAL A 91 -23.44 -1.38 -8.38
C VAL A 91 -24.42 -1.82 -7.31
N GLY A 92 -24.51 -1.06 -6.21
CA GLY A 92 -25.47 -1.34 -5.14
C GLY A 92 -26.93 -1.34 -5.62
N LEU A 93 -27.33 -0.33 -6.41
CA LEU A 93 -28.67 -0.21 -6.97
C LEU A 93 -28.99 -1.33 -7.98
N GLU A 94 -28.04 -1.67 -8.85
CA GLU A 94 -28.17 -2.79 -9.79
C GLU A 94 -28.44 -4.11 -9.04
N LEU A 95 -27.65 -4.38 -8.00
CA LEU A 95 -27.81 -5.60 -7.21
C LEU A 95 -29.10 -5.62 -6.38
N LEU A 96 -29.58 -4.48 -5.91
CA LEU A 96 -30.86 -4.36 -5.19
C LEU A 96 -32.06 -4.49 -6.15
N GLY A 97 -31.88 -4.11 -7.41
CA GLY A 97 -32.89 -4.29 -8.46
C GLY A 97 -33.17 -5.76 -8.82
N GLY A 98 -32.35 -6.71 -8.35
CA GLY A 98 -32.56 -8.15 -8.49
C GLY A 98 -32.14 -8.73 -9.84
N ASN A 99 -31.79 -7.92 -10.82
CA ASN A 99 -31.33 -8.38 -12.14
C ASN A 99 -30.14 -7.54 -12.63
N PRO A 100 -28.96 -7.68 -11.98
CA PRO A 100 -27.81 -6.86 -12.29
C PRO A 100 -27.26 -7.13 -13.69
N ASP A 101 -27.02 -6.06 -14.45
CA ASP A 101 -26.27 -6.14 -15.71
C ASP A 101 -24.77 -6.22 -15.41
N LEU A 102 -24.16 -7.33 -15.83
CA LEU A 102 -22.72 -7.58 -15.63
C LEU A 102 -21.85 -6.49 -16.29
N ALA A 103 -22.30 -5.92 -17.41
CA ALA A 103 -21.55 -4.85 -18.10
C ALA A 103 -21.53 -3.58 -17.25
N HIS A 104 -22.63 -3.22 -16.60
CA HIS A 104 -22.67 -2.08 -15.69
C HIS A 104 -21.78 -2.30 -14.46
N VAL A 105 -21.83 -3.50 -13.87
CA VAL A 105 -20.97 -3.85 -12.71
C VAL A 105 -19.49 -3.81 -13.10
N ALA A 106 -19.12 -4.34 -14.28
CA ALA A 106 -17.75 -4.33 -14.79
C ALA A 106 -17.27 -2.90 -15.08
N LEU A 107 -18.12 -2.08 -15.73
CA LEU A 107 -17.81 -0.67 -16.00
C LEU A 107 -17.63 0.14 -14.72
N ALA A 108 -18.52 0.01 -13.75
CA ALA A 108 -18.41 0.68 -12.46
C ALA A 108 -17.16 0.24 -11.71
N SER A 109 -16.79 -1.04 -11.79
CA SER A 109 -15.54 -1.57 -11.23
C SER A 109 -14.30 -0.97 -11.90
N ALA A 110 -14.31 -0.81 -13.23
CA ALA A 110 -13.24 -0.17 -13.99
C ALA A 110 -13.07 1.32 -13.60
N VAL A 111 -14.20 2.05 -13.47
CA VAL A 111 -14.21 3.45 -13.02
C VAL A 111 -13.69 3.57 -11.59
N GLY A 112 -14.15 2.71 -10.68
CA GLY A 112 -13.66 2.67 -9.30
C GLY A 112 -12.18 2.32 -9.19
N GLY A 113 -11.71 1.38 -10.00
CA GLY A 113 -10.29 1.01 -10.12
C GLY A 113 -9.43 2.17 -10.63
N THR A 114 -9.90 2.86 -11.68
CA THR A 114 -9.27 4.08 -12.21
C THR A 114 -9.16 5.14 -11.12
N ALA A 115 -10.24 5.47 -10.45
CA ALA A 115 -10.25 6.46 -9.36
C ALA A 115 -9.27 6.08 -8.25
N SER A 116 -9.16 4.78 -7.91
CA SER A 116 -8.23 4.30 -6.90
C SER A 116 -6.76 4.54 -7.26
N ALA A 117 -6.39 4.49 -8.55
CA ALA A 117 -5.03 4.79 -9.01
C ALA A 117 -4.60 6.23 -8.69
N PHE A 118 -5.53 7.17 -8.73
CA PHE A 118 -5.27 8.57 -8.37
C PHE A 118 -5.40 8.85 -6.87
N ALA A 119 -6.27 8.12 -6.16
CA ALA A 119 -6.48 8.30 -4.72
C ALA A 119 -5.27 7.85 -3.88
N MET A 120 -4.62 6.75 -4.28
CA MET A 120 -3.53 6.13 -3.49
C MET A 120 -2.35 7.09 -3.21
N PRO A 121 -1.81 7.84 -4.18
CA PRO A 121 -0.68 8.73 -3.94
C PRO A 121 -1.01 9.92 -3.02
N THR A 122 -2.29 10.28 -2.88
CA THR A 122 -2.70 11.43 -2.05
C THR A 122 -2.68 11.15 -0.55
N ALA A 123 -2.61 9.89 -0.15
CA ALA A 123 -2.73 9.48 1.25
C ALA A 123 -1.66 10.08 2.15
N SER A 124 -0.39 9.95 1.76
CA SER A 124 0.76 10.43 2.53
C SER A 124 0.83 11.96 2.60
N PRO A 125 0.67 12.71 1.49
CA PRO A 125 0.59 14.16 1.51
C PRO A 125 -0.53 14.70 2.42
N LEU A 126 -1.73 14.11 2.41
CA LEU A 126 -2.84 14.53 3.27
C LEU A 126 -2.53 14.36 4.76
N VAL A 127 -1.91 13.25 5.15
CA VAL A 127 -1.46 13.07 6.53
C VAL A 127 -0.39 14.11 6.89
N ALA A 128 0.58 14.34 6.00
CA ALA A 128 1.65 15.30 6.23
C ALA A 128 1.16 16.74 6.37
N ALA A 129 0.10 17.12 5.63
CA ALA A 129 -0.52 18.44 5.70
C ALA A 129 -1.38 18.66 6.96
N THR A 130 -1.95 17.57 7.52
CA THR A 130 -2.83 17.66 8.69
C THR A 130 -2.14 17.48 10.03
N VAL A 131 -0.93 16.85 10.04
CA VAL A 131 -0.19 16.52 11.27
C VAL A 131 1.27 16.94 11.14
N ARG A 132 1.75 17.71 12.13
CA ARG A 132 3.14 18.19 12.18
C ARG A 132 4.08 17.21 12.89
N GLY A 133 5.29 17.04 12.33
CA GLY A 133 6.50 16.47 12.95
C GLY A 133 6.27 15.20 13.78
N GLU A 134 6.49 15.27 15.07
CA GLU A 134 6.47 14.14 16.02
C GLU A 134 5.15 13.37 16.10
N LEU A 135 4.02 14.00 15.73
CA LEU A 135 2.72 13.36 15.74
C LEU A 135 2.44 12.49 14.52
N ARG A 136 3.23 12.60 13.44
CA ARG A 136 3.02 11.81 12.20
C ARG A 136 3.09 10.32 12.45
N LEU A 137 4.08 9.85 13.24
CA LEU A 137 4.19 8.43 13.56
C LEU A 137 2.93 7.91 14.27
N ARG A 138 2.40 8.67 15.24
CA ARG A 138 1.16 8.31 15.94
C ARG A 138 -0.06 8.37 15.03
N ALA A 139 -0.13 9.34 14.13
CA ALA A 139 -1.20 9.46 13.14
C ALA A 139 -1.21 8.28 12.18
N ASN A 140 -0.06 7.89 11.62
CA ASN A 140 0.09 6.73 10.77
C ASN A 140 -0.21 5.42 11.51
N ALA A 141 0.20 5.29 12.78
CA ALA A 141 -0.13 4.14 13.60
C ALA A 141 -1.65 4.00 13.82
N LEU A 142 -2.36 5.11 14.06
CA LEU A 142 -3.82 5.12 14.18
C LEU A 142 -4.51 4.69 12.87
N LEU A 143 -4.08 5.24 11.72
CA LEU A 143 -4.60 4.85 10.41
C LEU A 143 -4.30 3.38 10.10
N GLY A 144 -3.10 2.91 10.41
CA GLY A 144 -2.71 1.51 10.25
C GLY A 144 -3.55 0.57 11.11
N SER A 145 -3.80 0.93 12.37
CA SER A 145 -4.67 0.16 13.27
C SER A 145 -6.11 0.12 12.78
N ALA A 146 -6.64 1.25 12.28
CA ALA A 146 -7.98 1.32 11.70
C ALA A 146 -8.09 0.44 10.44
N THR A 147 -7.07 0.45 9.58
CA THR A 147 -7.00 -0.42 8.40
C THR A 147 -6.96 -1.90 8.78
N ALA A 148 -6.17 -2.27 9.79
CA ALA A 148 -6.12 -3.65 10.28
C ALA A 148 -7.47 -4.11 10.85
N ALA A 149 -8.13 -3.26 11.64
CA ALA A 149 -9.46 -3.53 12.18
C ALA A 149 -10.51 -3.67 11.07
N ALA A 150 -10.48 -2.79 10.05
CA ALA A 150 -11.37 -2.85 8.90
C ALA A 150 -11.18 -4.15 8.10
N ARG A 151 -9.94 -4.56 7.84
CA ARG A 151 -9.64 -5.83 7.15
C ARG A 151 -10.09 -7.05 7.94
N LEU A 152 -10.03 -6.99 9.26
CA LEU A 152 -10.51 -8.06 10.12
C LEU A 152 -12.05 -8.09 10.17
N GLY A 153 -12.69 -6.93 10.32
CA GLY A 153 -14.15 -6.81 10.45
C GLY A 153 -14.91 -6.86 9.11
N GLY A 154 -14.26 -6.45 8.01
CA GLY A 154 -14.88 -6.32 6.69
C GLY A 154 -15.56 -7.59 6.19
N PRO A 155 -14.87 -8.74 6.09
CA PRO A 155 -15.50 -9.98 5.62
C PRO A 155 -16.66 -10.45 6.51
N ALA A 156 -16.57 -10.26 7.82
CA ALA A 156 -17.67 -10.59 8.75
C ALA A 156 -18.88 -9.69 8.52
N LEU A 157 -18.65 -8.37 8.34
CA LEU A 157 -19.70 -7.42 8.01
C LEU A 157 -20.31 -7.69 6.62
N ALA A 158 -19.48 -8.08 5.64
CA ALA A 158 -19.95 -8.52 4.33
C ALA A 158 -20.88 -9.73 4.45
N GLY A 159 -20.48 -10.75 5.19
CA GLY A 159 -21.30 -11.92 5.48
C GLY A 159 -22.64 -11.53 6.11
N LEU A 160 -22.61 -10.71 7.15
CA LEU A 160 -23.82 -10.22 7.81
C LEU A 160 -24.76 -9.50 6.84
N LEU A 161 -24.26 -8.53 6.06
CA LEU A 161 -25.06 -7.77 5.10
C LEU A 161 -25.63 -8.67 4.02
N VAL A 162 -24.82 -9.58 3.45
CA VAL A 162 -25.25 -10.49 2.40
C VAL A 162 -26.37 -11.43 2.87
N TYR A 163 -26.29 -11.94 4.11
CA TYR A 163 -27.29 -12.85 4.65
C TYR A 163 -28.55 -12.18 5.15
N THR A 164 -28.45 -10.95 5.69
CA THR A 164 -29.62 -10.26 6.28
C THR A 164 -30.36 -9.36 5.30
N ALA A 165 -29.64 -8.69 4.38
CA ALA A 165 -30.20 -7.64 3.53
C ALA A 165 -29.85 -7.81 2.04
N GLY A 166 -28.93 -8.72 1.71
CA GLY A 166 -28.46 -8.95 0.35
C GLY A 166 -27.15 -8.20 0.01
N PRO A 167 -26.45 -8.65 -1.04
CA PRO A 167 -25.11 -8.14 -1.37
C PRO A 167 -25.10 -6.68 -1.80
N GLY A 168 -26.18 -6.15 -2.38
CA GLY A 168 -26.30 -4.77 -2.82
C GLY A 168 -26.07 -3.75 -1.69
N TRP A 169 -26.47 -4.08 -0.47
CA TRP A 169 -26.28 -3.21 0.69
C TRP A 169 -24.81 -3.04 1.09
N ALA A 170 -23.94 -4.00 0.79
CA ALA A 170 -22.50 -3.85 0.99
C ALA A 170 -21.92 -2.73 0.11
N PHE A 171 -22.38 -2.63 -1.13
CA PHE A 171 -21.98 -1.57 -2.07
C PHE A 171 -22.60 -0.22 -1.71
N VAL A 172 -23.84 -0.19 -1.26
CA VAL A 172 -24.46 1.05 -0.74
C VAL A 172 -23.71 1.57 0.47
N LEU A 173 -23.32 0.70 1.41
CA LEU A 173 -22.51 1.07 2.55
C LEU A 173 -21.16 1.66 2.12
N ASP A 174 -20.48 1.02 1.18
CA ASP A 174 -19.19 1.49 0.68
C ASP A 174 -19.32 2.82 -0.07
N GLY A 175 -20.30 2.95 -0.97
CA GLY A 175 -20.59 4.20 -1.66
C GLY A 175 -20.92 5.35 -0.69
N ALA A 176 -21.74 5.08 0.34
CA ALA A 176 -22.04 6.04 1.38
C ALA A 176 -20.80 6.43 2.21
N SER A 177 -19.88 5.50 2.46
CA SER A 177 -18.63 5.76 3.15
C SER A 177 -17.72 6.71 2.36
N PHE A 178 -17.62 6.53 1.04
CA PHE A 178 -16.90 7.46 0.15
C PHE A 178 -17.58 8.83 0.04
N ALA A 179 -18.91 8.87 -0.05
CA ALA A 179 -19.64 10.13 -0.06
C ALA A 179 -19.42 10.91 1.24
N LEU A 180 -19.42 10.24 2.37
CA LEU A 180 -19.11 10.85 3.68
C LEU A 180 -17.65 11.31 3.75
N SER A 181 -16.69 10.50 3.27
CA SER A 181 -15.28 10.89 3.17
C SER A 181 -15.12 12.15 2.33
N ALA A 182 -15.74 12.21 1.15
CA ALA A 182 -15.76 13.40 0.30
C ALA A 182 -16.35 14.62 1.02
N ALA A 183 -17.47 14.47 1.72
CA ALA A 183 -18.08 15.54 2.51
C ALA A 183 -17.17 16.04 3.65
N LEU A 184 -16.40 15.13 4.29
CA LEU A 184 -15.40 15.52 5.30
C LEU A 184 -14.20 16.23 4.68
N LEU A 185 -13.75 15.80 3.50
CA LEU A 185 -12.67 16.45 2.75
C LEU A 185 -13.05 17.86 2.31
N THR A 186 -14.32 18.20 2.04
CA THR A 186 -14.72 19.58 1.72
C THR A 186 -14.45 20.54 2.89
N ARG A 187 -14.49 20.04 4.13
CA ARG A 187 -14.24 20.83 5.34
C ARG A 187 -12.76 20.87 5.73
N LEU A 188 -11.93 20.05 5.10
CA LEU A 188 -10.50 20.02 5.36
C LEU A 188 -9.83 21.22 4.70
N ARG A 189 -9.08 21.99 5.48
CA ARG A 189 -8.25 23.09 4.97
C ARG A 189 -6.79 22.68 5.08
N ILE A 190 -6.10 22.68 3.94
CA ILE A 190 -4.66 22.40 3.85
C ILE A 190 -4.01 23.47 2.99
N ASP A 191 -2.82 23.89 3.39
CA ASP A 191 -1.98 24.75 2.57
C ASP A 191 -1.17 23.85 1.63
N HIS A 192 -1.46 23.92 0.33
CA HIS A 192 -0.72 23.18 -0.69
C HIS A 192 0.26 24.11 -1.38
N VAL A 193 1.53 23.76 -1.34
CA VAL A 193 2.57 24.40 -2.15
C VAL A 193 2.87 23.44 -3.29
N PRO A 194 2.56 23.81 -4.55
CA PRO A 194 2.89 22.97 -5.70
C PRO A 194 4.39 22.68 -5.74
N GLY A 195 4.76 21.41 -5.88
CA GLY A 195 6.16 21.03 -6.06
C GLY A 195 6.72 21.50 -7.41
N GLU A 196 8.03 21.68 -7.50
CA GLU A 196 8.68 21.95 -8.78
C GLU A 196 8.39 20.83 -9.78
N PRO A 197 8.08 21.18 -11.06
CA PRO A 197 7.83 20.18 -12.09
C PRO A 197 9.10 19.37 -12.36
N ARG A 198 9.14 18.13 -11.92
CA ARG A 198 10.22 17.17 -12.21
C ARG A 198 9.88 16.35 -13.44
N SER A 199 10.91 15.91 -14.18
CA SER A 199 10.72 15.04 -15.33
C SER A 199 10.34 13.62 -14.89
N LEU A 200 9.09 13.22 -15.13
CA LEU A 200 8.59 11.87 -14.82
C LEU A 200 9.51 10.76 -15.40
N ARG A 201 9.98 10.95 -16.65
CA ARG A 201 10.84 9.95 -17.31
C ARG A 201 12.15 9.72 -16.56
N ARG A 202 12.75 10.79 -16.03
CA ARG A 202 14.01 10.70 -15.28
C ARG A 202 13.79 10.01 -13.94
N ASP A 203 12.75 10.38 -13.21
CA ASP A 203 12.42 9.76 -11.90
C ASP A 203 12.10 8.27 -12.07
N LEU A 204 11.38 7.89 -13.13
CA LEU A 204 11.13 6.49 -13.45
C LEU A 204 12.42 5.74 -13.80
N ALA A 205 13.28 6.30 -14.66
CA ALA A 205 14.53 5.65 -15.04
C ALA A 205 15.49 5.44 -13.86
N GLU A 206 15.62 6.43 -12.98
CA GLU A 206 16.42 6.34 -11.77
C GLU A 206 15.85 5.28 -10.81
N GLY A 207 14.53 5.27 -10.58
CA GLY A 207 13.86 4.25 -9.75
C GLY A 207 14.05 2.83 -10.29
N TRP A 208 13.94 2.64 -11.61
CA TRP A 208 14.19 1.35 -12.25
C TRP A 208 15.64 0.89 -12.11
N SER A 209 16.60 1.81 -12.24
CA SER A 209 18.02 1.51 -12.04
C SER A 209 18.29 0.99 -10.64
N GLU A 210 17.68 1.60 -9.61
CA GLU A 210 17.79 1.17 -8.22
C GLU A 210 17.21 -0.23 -8.00
N VAL A 211 16.06 -0.52 -8.58
CA VAL A 211 15.43 -1.85 -8.51
C VAL A 211 16.31 -2.90 -9.14
N ARG A 212 16.79 -2.65 -10.37
CA ARG A 212 17.56 -3.61 -11.15
C ARG A 212 18.96 -3.87 -10.59
N SER A 213 19.53 -2.93 -9.87
CA SER A 213 20.87 -3.04 -9.28
C SER A 213 20.98 -4.09 -8.17
N ARG A 214 19.85 -4.54 -7.60
CA ARG A 214 19.79 -5.47 -6.47
C ARG A 214 19.07 -6.76 -6.84
N ASP A 215 19.82 -7.85 -6.97
CA ASP A 215 19.28 -9.17 -7.36
C ASP A 215 18.21 -9.69 -6.38
N TRP A 216 18.40 -9.48 -5.08
CA TRP A 216 17.45 -9.88 -4.06
C TRP A 216 16.11 -9.12 -4.16
N TYR A 217 16.16 -7.87 -4.61
CA TYR A 217 14.98 -7.01 -4.65
C TYR A 217 14.06 -7.38 -5.81
N TRP A 218 14.55 -7.29 -7.05
CA TRP A 218 13.71 -7.56 -8.22
C TRP A 218 13.25 -9.03 -8.29
N THR A 219 14.06 -10.01 -7.81
CA THR A 219 13.64 -11.40 -7.75
C THR A 219 12.54 -11.63 -6.72
N SER A 220 12.56 -10.92 -5.58
CA SER A 220 11.45 -10.93 -4.62
C SER A 220 10.20 -10.28 -5.20
N LEU A 221 10.32 -9.17 -5.97
CA LEU A 221 9.16 -8.55 -6.61
C LEU A 221 8.49 -9.48 -7.63
N ILE A 222 9.25 -10.30 -8.36
CA ILE A 222 8.69 -11.36 -9.21
C ILE A 222 7.92 -12.37 -8.37
N ALA A 223 8.47 -12.83 -7.24
CA ALA A 223 7.78 -13.75 -6.35
C ALA A 223 6.49 -13.13 -5.77
N HIS A 224 6.51 -11.85 -5.41
CA HIS A 224 5.32 -11.09 -4.98
C HIS A 224 4.27 -11.00 -6.10
N GLY A 225 4.70 -10.76 -7.35
CA GLY A 225 3.83 -10.73 -8.52
C GLY A 225 3.15 -12.08 -8.76
N VAL A 226 3.91 -13.17 -8.69
CA VAL A 226 3.36 -14.54 -8.80
C VAL A 226 2.40 -14.85 -7.65
N TRP A 227 2.74 -14.42 -6.43
CA TRP A 227 1.86 -14.57 -5.28
C TRP A 227 0.53 -13.81 -5.46
N ASN A 228 0.57 -12.57 -5.95
CA ASN A 228 -0.64 -11.79 -6.24
C ASN A 228 -1.47 -12.43 -7.36
N GLY A 229 -0.82 -12.99 -8.39
CA GLY A 229 -1.49 -13.79 -9.42
C GLY A 229 -2.20 -15.02 -8.82
N ALA A 230 -1.50 -15.76 -7.96
CA ALA A 230 -2.07 -16.92 -7.26
C ALA A 230 -3.25 -16.54 -6.35
N SER A 231 -3.13 -15.40 -5.66
CA SER A 231 -4.23 -14.84 -4.85
C SER A 231 -5.45 -14.51 -5.70
N SER A 232 -5.24 -13.94 -6.89
CA SER A 232 -6.33 -13.62 -7.83
C SER A 232 -7.02 -14.87 -8.36
N VAL A 233 -6.30 -15.96 -8.61
CA VAL A 233 -6.91 -17.25 -8.97
C VAL A 233 -7.81 -17.76 -7.86
N LEU A 234 -7.38 -17.72 -6.61
CA LEU A 234 -8.19 -18.10 -5.45
C LEU A 234 -9.43 -17.20 -5.31
N LEU A 235 -9.27 -15.88 -5.47
CA LEU A 235 -10.38 -14.93 -5.40
C LEU A 235 -11.41 -15.12 -6.51
N THR A 236 -10.98 -15.62 -7.68
CA THR A 236 -11.86 -15.84 -8.84
C THR A 236 -12.60 -17.19 -8.76
N LEU A 237 -11.87 -18.27 -8.48
CA LEU A 237 -12.43 -19.62 -8.46
C LEU A 237 -13.02 -20.01 -7.10
N GLY A 238 -12.46 -19.45 -6.02
CA GLY A 238 -12.81 -19.81 -4.65
C GLY A 238 -14.29 -19.67 -4.29
N PRO A 239 -14.98 -18.56 -4.62
CA PRO A 239 -16.40 -18.38 -4.31
C PRO A 239 -17.27 -19.47 -4.94
N LEU A 240 -17.04 -19.80 -6.21
CA LEU A 240 -17.78 -20.83 -6.93
C LEU A 240 -17.51 -22.23 -6.33
N ILE A 241 -16.27 -22.53 -6.00
CA ILE A 241 -15.89 -23.79 -5.34
C ILE A 241 -16.51 -23.87 -3.95
N ALA A 242 -16.50 -22.78 -3.19
CA ALA A 242 -17.14 -22.74 -1.88
C ALA A 242 -18.65 -22.99 -1.97
N ALA A 243 -19.32 -22.34 -2.93
CA ALA A 243 -20.75 -22.50 -3.15
C ALA A 243 -21.12 -23.93 -3.56
N THR A 244 -20.30 -24.58 -4.40
CA THR A 244 -20.62 -25.90 -4.97
C THR A 244 -20.10 -27.10 -4.19
N ARG A 245 -18.96 -26.96 -3.46
CA ARG A 245 -18.26 -28.10 -2.83
C ARG A 245 -17.99 -27.96 -1.34
N LEU A 246 -17.96 -26.74 -0.79
CA LEU A 246 -17.56 -26.54 0.62
C LEU A 246 -18.75 -26.18 1.54
N GLY A 247 -19.99 -26.31 1.04
CA GLY A 247 -21.20 -26.09 1.86
C GLY A 247 -21.77 -24.68 1.75
N GLY A 248 -21.42 -23.92 0.70
CA GLY A 248 -22.08 -22.66 0.39
C GLY A 248 -21.27 -21.41 0.73
N ASP A 249 -21.92 -20.24 0.61
CA ASP A 249 -21.29 -18.91 0.79
C ASP A 249 -20.67 -18.71 2.17
N GLY A 250 -21.19 -19.37 3.20
CA GLY A 250 -20.63 -19.35 4.55
C GLY A 250 -19.20 -19.87 4.62
N ALA A 251 -18.85 -20.87 3.80
CA ALA A 251 -17.49 -21.37 3.70
C ALA A 251 -16.56 -20.34 3.08
N TRP A 252 -17.01 -19.56 2.09
CA TRP A 252 -16.26 -18.46 1.52
C TRP A 252 -16.00 -17.34 2.52
N VAL A 253 -17.02 -16.94 3.26
CA VAL A 253 -16.88 -15.95 4.35
C VAL A 253 -15.92 -16.45 5.42
N ALA A 254 -16.02 -17.71 5.85
CA ALA A 254 -15.10 -18.30 6.83
C ALA A 254 -13.66 -18.32 6.32
N LEU A 255 -13.45 -18.65 5.02
CA LEU A 255 -12.12 -18.69 4.41
C LEU A 255 -11.50 -17.28 4.35
N THR A 256 -12.24 -16.27 3.94
CA THR A 256 -11.78 -14.87 3.90
C THR A 256 -11.52 -14.32 5.30
N GLN A 257 -12.38 -14.64 6.27
CA GLN A 257 -12.20 -14.24 7.68
C GLN A 257 -10.97 -14.90 8.29
N ALA A 258 -10.78 -16.20 8.06
CA ALA A 258 -9.58 -16.92 8.52
C ALA A 258 -8.31 -16.32 7.92
N GLY A 259 -8.37 -15.88 6.65
CA GLY A 259 -7.28 -15.14 6.01
C GLY A 259 -6.95 -13.84 6.74
N ALA A 260 -7.97 -13.06 7.13
CA ALA A 260 -7.77 -11.81 7.87
C ALA A 260 -7.15 -12.05 9.27
N VAL A 261 -7.60 -13.09 9.97
CA VAL A 261 -7.01 -13.51 11.25
C VAL A 261 -5.56 -13.95 11.06
N GLY A 262 -5.29 -14.74 10.01
CA GLY A 262 -3.93 -15.17 9.66
C GLY A 262 -3.01 -13.99 9.39
N LEU A 263 -3.45 -13.01 8.58
CA LEU A 263 -2.68 -11.81 8.27
C LEU A 263 -2.29 -11.04 9.54
N LEU A 264 -3.23 -10.87 10.47
CA LEU A 264 -2.98 -10.22 11.76
C LEU A 264 -1.98 -11.03 12.60
N ALA A 265 -2.17 -12.34 12.72
CA ALA A 265 -1.28 -13.22 13.47
C ALA A 265 0.16 -13.18 12.93
N GLY A 266 0.31 -13.21 11.59
CA GLY A 266 1.61 -13.11 10.93
C GLY A 266 2.32 -11.79 11.22
N SER A 267 1.59 -10.66 11.19
CA SER A 267 2.13 -9.34 11.51
C SER A 267 2.61 -9.25 12.97
N LEU A 268 1.85 -9.84 13.91
CA LEU A 268 2.24 -9.89 15.32
C LEU A 268 3.47 -10.79 15.54
N ILE A 269 3.57 -11.91 14.81
CA ILE A 269 4.74 -12.80 14.83
C ILE A 269 5.97 -12.07 14.31
N ALA A 270 5.85 -11.31 13.19
CA ALA A 270 6.95 -10.53 12.64
C ALA A 270 7.51 -9.50 13.63
N GLY A 271 6.65 -8.87 14.44
CA GLY A 271 7.08 -7.95 15.49
C GLY A 271 7.92 -8.57 16.62
N ARG A 272 7.79 -9.89 16.82
CA ARG A 272 8.52 -10.64 17.86
C ARG A 272 9.73 -11.41 17.34
N LEU A 273 9.67 -11.85 16.09
CA LEU A 273 10.75 -12.60 15.46
C LEU A 273 11.70 -11.65 14.72
N ARG A 274 13.01 -11.84 14.93
CA ARG A 274 14.06 -11.13 14.20
C ARG A 274 14.85 -12.14 13.37
N PRO A 275 14.36 -12.51 12.18
CA PRO A 275 15.03 -13.53 11.39
C PRO A 275 16.41 -13.02 10.93
N ARG A 276 17.43 -13.89 11.04
CA ARG A 276 18.79 -13.59 10.57
C ARG A 276 18.85 -13.34 9.05
N ARG A 277 17.87 -13.82 8.30
CA ARG A 277 17.73 -13.67 6.84
C ARG A 277 16.30 -13.21 6.52
N PRO A 278 15.99 -11.93 6.71
CA PRO A 278 14.62 -11.44 6.67
C PRO A 278 13.96 -11.62 5.30
N VAL A 279 14.68 -11.34 4.21
CA VAL A 279 14.15 -11.48 2.84
C VAL A 279 13.83 -12.94 2.53
N LEU A 280 14.75 -13.85 2.84
CA LEU A 280 14.53 -15.29 2.64
C LEU A 280 13.33 -15.81 3.47
N ALA A 281 13.27 -15.43 4.74
CA ALA A 281 12.18 -15.85 5.63
C ALA A 281 10.82 -15.36 5.13
N GLY A 282 10.74 -14.10 4.67
CA GLY A 282 9.54 -13.52 4.10
C GLY A 282 9.08 -14.24 2.81
N ASN A 283 9.99 -14.45 1.87
CA ASN A 283 9.67 -15.14 0.63
C ASN A 283 9.26 -16.61 0.84
N LEU A 284 9.92 -17.32 1.77
CA LEU A 284 9.51 -18.68 2.14
C LEU A 284 8.12 -18.71 2.80
N ALA A 285 7.78 -17.70 3.60
CA ALA A 285 6.46 -17.59 4.18
C ALA A 285 5.37 -17.38 3.11
N LEU A 286 5.66 -16.69 2.02
CA LEU A 286 4.74 -16.56 0.88
C LEU A 286 4.49 -17.89 0.16
N ALA A 287 5.45 -18.81 0.15
CA ALA A 287 5.29 -20.13 -0.48
C ALA A 287 4.14 -20.95 0.15
N LEU A 288 3.77 -20.65 1.40
CA LEU A 288 2.63 -21.27 2.08
C LEU A 288 1.28 -21.01 1.39
N TYR A 289 1.22 -20.05 0.45
CA TYR A 289 0.01 -19.78 -0.31
C TYR A 289 -0.38 -20.92 -1.26
N GLY A 290 0.52 -21.86 -1.53
CA GLY A 290 0.18 -23.11 -2.19
C GLY A 290 -0.81 -23.97 -1.40
N LEU A 291 -0.86 -23.87 -0.06
CA LEU A 291 -1.73 -24.71 0.79
C LEU A 291 -3.23 -24.54 0.53
N PRO A 292 -3.82 -23.32 0.54
CA PRO A 292 -5.23 -23.15 0.26
C PRO A 292 -5.60 -23.51 -1.18
N LEU A 293 -4.72 -23.26 -2.15
CA LEU A 293 -4.92 -23.65 -3.54
C LEU A 293 -4.96 -25.17 -3.67
N LEU A 294 -4.08 -25.90 -3.01
CA LEU A 294 -4.09 -27.36 -2.94
C LEU A 294 -5.35 -27.89 -2.25
N ALA A 295 -5.78 -27.27 -1.15
CA ALA A 295 -6.99 -27.67 -0.43
C ALA A 295 -8.25 -27.50 -1.29
N LEU A 296 -8.31 -26.43 -2.14
CA LEU A 296 -9.42 -26.25 -3.08
C LEU A 296 -9.35 -27.17 -4.30
N ALA A 297 -8.14 -27.52 -4.76
CA ALA A 297 -7.93 -28.43 -5.88
C ALA A 297 -8.25 -29.89 -5.55
N LEU A 298 -8.00 -30.29 -4.31
CA LEU A 298 -8.26 -31.63 -3.78
C LEU A 298 -9.61 -31.65 -3.04
N PRO A 299 -10.26 -32.80 -2.86
CA PRO A 299 -11.53 -32.88 -2.12
C PRO A 299 -11.29 -32.75 -0.60
N ALA A 300 -10.72 -31.62 -0.19
CA ALA A 300 -10.45 -31.35 1.21
C ALA A 300 -11.72 -30.82 1.91
N PRO A 301 -11.96 -31.16 3.18
CA PRO A 301 -13.07 -30.62 3.94
C PRO A 301 -12.88 -29.11 4.17
N ALA A 302 -14.00 -28.35 4.24
CA ALA A 302 -13.98 -26.90 4.43
C ALA A 302 -13.09 -26.42 5.60
N PRO A 303 -13.09 -27.05 6.79
CA PRO A 303 -12.21 -26.62 7.88
C PRO A 303 -10.71 -26.67 7.54
N LEU A 304 -10.29 -27.62 6.70
CA LEU A 304 -8.89 -27.72 6.27
C LEU A 304 -8.53 -26.59 5.30
N ALA A 305 -9.42 -26.27 4.36
CA ALA A 305 -9.24 -25.14 3.45
C ALA A 305 -9.17 -23.79 4.22
N VAL A 306 -10.04 -23.61 5.20
CA VAL A 306 -10.06 -22.43 6.11
C VAL A 306 -8.76 -22.32 6.90
N ALA A 307 -8.28 -23.42 7.50
CA ALA A 307 -7.01 -23.45 8.24
C ALA A 307 -5.82 -23.17 7.31
N ALA A 308 -5.80 -23.76 6.10
CA ALA A 308 -4.77 -23.52 5.09
C ALA A 308 -4.70 -22.05 4.69
N GLN A 309 -5.86 -21.40 4.51
CA GLN A 309 -5.93 -19.97 4.19
C GLN A 309 -5.39 -19.10 5.33
N ALA A 310 -5.73 -19.42 6.59
CA ALA A 310 -5.18 -18.71 7.76
C ALA A 310 -3.65 -18.77 7.80
N VAL A 311 -3.08 -19.98 7.61
CA VAL A 311 -1.62 -20.20 7.59
C VAL A 311 -0.97 -19.44 6.43
N ALA A 312 -1.53 -19.51 5.24
CA ALA A 312 -1.02 -18.82 4.06
C ALA A 312 -0.99 -17.30 4.24
N MET A 313 -2.09 -16.74 4.75
CA MET A 313 -2.19 -15.30 4.99
C MET A 313 -1.35 -14.85 6.20
N ALA A 314 -1.05 -15.74 7.15
CA ALA A 314 -0.04 -15.46 8.17
C ALA A 314 1.36 -15.29 7.55
N GLY A 315 1.69 -16.04 6.50
CA GLY A 315 2.90 -15.83 5.71
C GLY A 315 3.01 -14.45 5.11
N LEU A 316 1.93 -13.93 4.49
CA LEU A 316 1.86 -12.55 3.98
C LEU A 316 1.95 -11.52 5.11
N GLY A 317 1.20 -11.75 6.20
CA GLY A 317 1.22 -10.88 7.38
C GLY A 317 2.62 -10.77 8.00
N PHE A 318 3.39 -11.86 7.96
CA PHE A 318 4.78 -11.86 8.39
C PHE A 318 5.69 -11.11 7.40
N LEU A 319 5.52 -11.33 6.11
CA LEU A 319 6.32 -10.66 5.08
C LEU A 319 6.19 -9.14 5.13
N ASN A 320 4.97 -8.61 5.16
CA ASN A 320 4.71 -7.18 4.95
C ASN A 320 5.57 -6.25 5.84
N PRO A 321 5.56 -6.35 7.19
CA PRO A 321 6.38 -5.47 8.03
C PRO A 321 7.88 -5.74 7.89
N VAL A 322 8.26 -7.00 7.64
CA VAL A 322 9.66 -7.37 7.41
C VAL A 322 10.17 -6.74 6.12
N TRP A 323 9.41 -6.84 5.04
CA TRP A 323 9.74 -6.27 3.72
C TRP A 323 9.85 -4.76 3.77
N GLU A 324 8.85 -4.09 4.35
CA GLU A 324 8.86 -2.64 4.48
C GLU A 324 10.07 -2.14 5.28
N THR A 325 10.42 -2.83 6.37
CA THR A 325 11.61 -2.51 7.17
C THR A 325 12.90 -2.69 6.36
N VAL A 326 13.02 -3.78 5.60
CA VAL A 326 14.17 -4.05 4.73
C VAL A 326 14.33 -2.96 3.67
N VAL A 327 13.24 -2.60 2.99
CA VAL A 327 13.23 -1.57 1.95
C VAL A 327 13.63 -0.20 2.53
N GLN A 328 13.07 0.17 3.69
CA GLN A 328 13.40 1.43 4.36
C GLN A 328 14.86 1.51 4.84
N GLN A 329 15.48 0.38 5.16
CA GLN A 329 16.88 0.31 5.58
C GLN A 329 17.87 0.33 4.42
N GLU A 330 17.47 -0.22 3.28
CA GLU A 330 18.35 -0.41 2.13
C GLU A 330 18.38 0.79 1.18
N PHE A 331 17.27 1.51 1.06
CA PHE A 331 17.16 2.62 0.12
C PHE A 331 17.20 3.98 0.83
N PRO A 332 17.92 4.97 0.27
CA PRO A 332 17.96 6.30 0.84
C PRO A 332 16.58 6.98 0.76
N PRO A 333 16.24 7.88 1.70
CA PRO A 333 14.93 8.53 1.74
C PRO A 333 14.51 9.20 0.43
N GLY A 334 15.46 9.76 -0.33
CA GLY A 334 15.17 10.42 -1.60
C GLY A 334 14.90 9.48 -2.79
N ALA A 335 15.16 8.16 -2.65
CA ALA A 335 14.86 7.14 -3.66
C ALA A 335 13.67 6.26 -3.27
N LEU A 336 13.28 6.27 -1.99
CA LEU A 336 12.32 5.34 -1.41
C LEU A 336 10.96 5.39 -2.11
N ALA A 337 10.42 6.57 -2.40
CA ALA A 337 9.13 6.71 -3.05
C ALA A 337 9.12 6.13 -4.47
N ARG A 338 10.19 6.38 -5.23
CA ARG A 338 10.37 5.86 -6.60
C ARG A 338 10.50 4.34 -6.60
N VAL A 339 11.31 3.79 -5.70
CA VAL A 339 11.50 2.35 -5.55
C VAL A 339 10.20 1.67 -5.12
N THR A 340 9.46 2.24 -4.17
CA THR A 340 8.16 1.72 -3.70
C THR A 340 7.11 1.74 -4.81
N SER A 341 7.14 2.71 -5.72
CA SER A 341 6.23 2.74 -6.88
C SER A 341 6.45 1.53 -7.79
N TYR A 342 7.70 1.15 -8.05
CA TYR A 342 8.03 -0.06 -8.80
C TYR A 342 7.68 -1.33 -8.03
N ASP A 343 7.88 -1.34 -6.72
CA ASP A 343 7.47 -2.44 -5.85
C ASP A 343 5.99 -2.75 -6.05
N TRP A 344 5.12 -1.76 -5.86
CA TRP A 344 3.69 -1.93 -6.07
C TRP A 344 3.32 -2.35 -7.49
N LEU A 345 3.95 -1.74 -8.51
CA LEU A 345 3.69 -2.07 -9.90
C LEU A 345 4.01 -3.53 -10.20
N LEU A 346 5.22 -3.98 -9.88
CA LEU A 346 5.69 -5.33 -10.19
C LEU A 346 4.99 -6.38 -9.30
N SER A 347 4.80 -6.08 -8.03
CA SER A 347 4.11 -6.98 -7.11
C SER A 347 2.65 -7.19 -7.49
N LEU A 348 1.96 -6.18 -8.01
CA LEU A 348 0.54 -6.30 -8.40
C LEU A 348 0.35 -6.75 -9.85
N ALA A 349 1.39 -6.73 -10.69
CA ALA A 349 1.27 -7.04 -12.12
C ALA A 349 0.75 -8.45 -12.43
N GLY A 350 0.95 -9.40 -11.50
CA GLY A 350 0.42 -10.76 -11.64
C GLY A 350 -1.09 -10.88 -11.44
N ALA A 351 -1.72 -9.95 -10.71
CA ALA A 351 -3.13 -10.08 -10.34
C ALA A 351 -4.09 -10.05 -11.55
N PRO A 352 -3.98 -9.15 -12.53
CA PRO A 352 -4.84 -9.17 -13.73
C PRO A 352 -4.75 -10.48 -14.51
N LEU A 353 -3.54 -11.06 -14.59
CA LEU A 353 -3.33 -12.35 -15.24
C LEU A 353 -4.10 -13.46 -14.53
N GLY A 354 -4.05 -13.49 -13.19
CA GLY A 354 -4.82 -14.43 -12.40
C GLY A 354 -6.32 -14.29 -12.62
N TYR A 355 -6.86 -13.08 -12.63
CA TYR A 355 -8.28 -12.82 -12.85
C TYR A 355 -8.77 -13.25 -14.23
N VAL A 356 -7.98 -13.03 -15.27
CA VAL A 356 -8.35 -13.36 -16.66
C VAL A 356 -8.10 -14.83 -16.99
N LEU A 357 -6.94 -15.35 -16.63
CA LEU A 357 -6.52 -16.70 -17.02
C LEU A 357 -7.16 -17.80 -16.20
N ALA A 358 -7.52 -17.54 -14.92
CA ALA A 358 -8.08 -18.58 -14.06
C ALA A 358 -9.40 -19.14 -14.58
N PRO A 359 -10.43 -18.34 -14.95
CA PRO A 359 -11.67 -18.88 -15.47
C PRO A 359 -11.47 -19.57 -16.83
N LEU A 360 -10.67 -18.99 -17.74
CA LEU A 360 -10.37 -19.60 -19.04
C LEU A 360 -9.72 -20.98 -18.90
N ALA A 361 -8.78 -21.10 -17.96
CA ALA A 361 -8.15 -22.38 -17.68
C ALA A 361 -9.11 -23.36 -16.99
N ALA A 362 -10.00 -22.88 -16.13
CA ALA A 362 -11.00 -23.71 -15.48
C ALA A 362 -12.06 -24.23 -16.46
N ASP A 363 -12.48 -23.41 -17.42
CA ASP A 363 -13.42 -23.82 -18.48
C ASP A 363 -12.77 -24.85 -19.42
N ALA A 364 -11.48 -24.72 -19.72
CA ALA A 364 -10.80 -25.63 -20.64
C ALA A 364 -10.40 -26.97 -20.01
N TRP A 365 -9.97 -26.96 -18.74
CA TRP A 365 -9.35 -28.13 -18.08
C TRP A 365 -9.96 -28.49 -16.72
N GLY A 366 -11.08 -27.88 -16.37
CA GLY A 366 -11.65 -27.98 -15.03
C GLY A 366 -10.84 -27.18 -14.01
N ASP A 367 -11.46 -26.81 -12.90
CA ASP A 367 -10.89 -25.95 -11.86
C ASP A 367 -9.71 -26.56 -11.09
N ARG A 368 -9.60 -27.90 -11.07
CA ARG A 368 -8.50 -28.61 -10.41
C ARG A 368 -7.13 -28.31 -11.03
N VAL A 369 -7.07 -28.29 -12.39
CA VAL A 369 -5.79 -28.12 -13.11
C VAL A 369 -5.16 -26.74 -12.86
N PRO A 370 -5.86 -25.60 -13.05
CA PRO A 370 -5.28 -24.29 -12.77
C PRO A 370 -4.92 -24.11 -11.30
N LEU A 371 -5.71 -24.63 -10.36
CA LEU A 371 -5.39 -24.54 -8.94
C LEU A 371 -4.10 -25.31 -8.59
N LEU A 372 -3.91 -26.51 -9.10
CA LEU A 372 -2.67 -27.31 -8.90
C LEU A 372 -1.46 -26.62 -9.55
N ALA A 373 -1.61 -26.17 -10.79
CA ALA A 373 -0.54 -25.50 -11.53
C ALA A 373 -0.07 -24.23 -10.80
N VAL A 374 -1.01 -23.41 -10.34
CA VAL A 374 -0.70 -22.16 -9.64
C VAL A 374 -0.18 -22.41 -8.22
N ALA A 375 -0.68 -23.45 -7.53
CA ALA A 375 -0.13 -23.88 -6.24
C ALA A 375 1.35 -24.29 -6.38
N GLY A 376 1.67 -25.09 -7.40
CA GLY A 376 3.05 -25.46 -7.71
C GLY A 376 3.91 -24.25 -8.08
N LEU A 377 3.39 -23.37 -8.94
CA LEU A 377 4.09 -22.17 -9.40
C LEU A 377 4.43 -21.23 -8.24
N VAL A 378 3.46 -20.85 -7.41
CA VAL A 378 3.70 -19.92 -6.29
C VAL A 378 4.66 -20.50 -5.27
N THR A 379 4.52 -21.79 -4.95
CA THR A 379 5.43 -22.47 -4.04
C THR A 379 6.84 -22.53 -4.61
N ALA A 380 6.99 -22.94 -5.87
CA ALA A 380 8.29 -23.07 -6.52
C ALA A 380 9.00 -21.72 -6.68
N VAL A 381 8.30 -20.67 -7.12
CA VAL A 381 8.88 -19.34 -7.34
C VAL A 381 9.26 -18.69 -6.01
N CYS A 382 8.36 -18.67 -5.03
CA CYS A 382 8.65 -18.06 -3.73
C CYS A 382 9.78 -18.80 -3.00
N ALA A 383 9.75 -20.16 -2.95
CA ALA A 383 10.83 -20.94 -2.37
C ALA A 383 12.12 -20.88 -3.22
N GLY A 384 12.00 -20.83 -4.54
CA GLY A 384 13.10 -20.72 -5.50
C GLY A 384 13.96 -19.47 -5.34
N THR A 385 13.41 -18.39 -4.75
CA THR A 385 14.21 -17.21 -4.38
C THR A 385 15.38 -17.55 -3.46
N ALA A 386 15.30 -18.68 -2.73
CA ALA A 386 16.39 -19.20 -1.92
C ALA A 386 17.63 -19.59 -2.74
N ALA A 387 17.50 -19.80 -4.05
CA ALA A 387 18.64 -20.04 -4.95
C ALA A 387 19.43 -18.75 -5.23
N VAL A 388 18.81 -17.57 -5.09
CA VAL A 388 19.43 -16.28 -5.37
C VAL A 388 20.43 -15.91 -4.26
N PRO A 389 21.72 -15.65 -4.62
CA PRO A 389 22.75 -15.36 -3.60
C PRO A 389 22.44 -14.12 -2.76
N GLY A 390 21.89 -13.05 -3.38
CA GLY A 390 21.51 -11.83 -2.67
C GLY A 390 20.43 -12.08 -1.62
N VAL A 391 19.40 -12.88 -1.92
CA VAL A 391 18.33 -13.26 -0.98
C VAL A 391 18.89 -14.03 0.22
N ARG A 392 19.78 -14.98 -0.01
CA ARG A 392 20.41 -15.78 1.07
C ARG A 392 21.34 -14.96 1.95
N ARG A 393 22.07 -14.02 1.36
CA ARG A 393 23.11 -13.23 2.05
C ARG A 393 22.54 -11.99 2.73
N TYR A 394 21.34 -11.56 2.36
CA TYR A 394 20.71 -10.38 2.96
C TYR A 394 20.47 -10.63 4.47
N GLY A 395 20.98 -9.72 5.29
CA GLY A 395 20.94 -9.84 6.75
C GLY A 395 22.07 -10.68 7.37
N ALA A 396 22.66 -11.65 6.66
CA ALA A 396 23.78 -12.43 7.18
C ALA A 396 25.05 -11.58 7.39
N ARG A 397 25.28 -10.56 6.56
CA ARG A 397 26.40 -9.60 6.70
C ARG A 397 26.23 -8.65 7.88
N GLN A 398 25.00 -8.23 8.18
CA GLN A 398 24.68 -7.40 9.33
C GLN A 398 24.86 -8.15 10.65
N ALA A 399 24.53 -9.45 10.66
CA ALA A 399 24.73 -10.32 11.82
C ALA A 399 26.20 -10.64 12.09
N ALA A 400 27.06 -10.54 11.07
CA ALA A 400 28.51 -10.80 11.16
C ALA A 400 29.36 -9.57 11.52
N GLY A 401 28.72 -8.40 11.81
CA GLY A 401 29.43 -7.19 12.25
C GLY A 401 30.28 -6.50 11.17
N THR A 402 30.12 -6.87 9.90
CA THR A 402 30.79 -6.17 8.78
C THR A 402 29.99 -4.94 8.41
N ALA A 403 30.56 -3.76 8.65
CA ALA A 403 30.05 -2.48 8.19
C ALA A 403 29.75 -2.53 6.67
N PRO A 404 28.71 -1.80 6.18
CA PRO A 404 28.45 -1.71 4.76
C PRO A 404 29.70 -1.21 4.03
N ALA A 405 30.05 -1.84 2.90
CA ALA A 405 31.10 -1.34 2.02
C ALA A 405 30.80 0.13 1.69
N PRO A 406 31.78 1.02 1.77
CA PRO A 406 31.56 2.42 1.41
C PRO A 406 31.05 2.45 -0.04
N GLY A 407 29.92 3.14 -0.23
CA GLY A 407 29.40 3.44 -1.56
C GLY A 407 30.49 4.07 -2.43
N PRO A 408 30.36 4.06 -3.78
CA PRO A 408 31.35 4.63 -4.66
C PRO A 408 31.72 6.02 -4.20
N ALA A 409 33.00 6.19 -3.98
CA ALA A 409 33.58 7.39 -3.40
C ALA A 409 33.04 8.63 -4.13
N THR A 410 32.25 9.44 -3.42
CA THR A 410 32.06 10.83 -3.80
C THR A 410 33.44 11.45 -3.88
N GLU A 411 33.80 11.94 -5.06
CA GLU A 411 35.06 12.63 -5.36
C GLU A 411 35.43 13.56 -4.21
N ARG A 412 36.59 13.29 -3.61
CA ARG A 412 37.22 14.23 -2.70
C ARG A 412 37.46 15.54 -3.48
N PRO A 413 37.12 16.69 -2.91
CA PRO A 413 37.54 17.94 -3.53
C PRO A 413 39.07 17.95 -3.62
N PRO A 414 39.66 18.52 -4.70
CA PRO A 414 41.07 18.48 -4.95
C PRO A 414 41.81 19.15 -3.77
N ALA A 415 42.84 18.46 -3.28
CA ALA A 415 43.71 18.93 -2.26
C ALA A 415 44.31 20.28 -2.72
N ARG A 416 44.05 21.34 -1.93
CA ARG A 416 44.75 22.61 -2.10
C ARG A 416 46.27 22.37 -1.93
N THR A 417 46.99 22.49 -3.02
CA THR A 417 48.43 22.51 -3.09
C THR A 417 48.95 23.63 -2.19
N ARG A 418 49.56 23.29 -1.08
CA ARG A 418 50.39 24.23 -0.33
C ARG A 418 51.67 24.43 -1.12
N ALA A 419 51.78 25.55 -1.81
CA ALA A 419 53.04 26.04 -2.35
C ALA A 419 53.93 26.51 -1.19
N HIS A 420 55.15 26.04 -1.26
CA HIS A 420 56.29 26.48 -0.44
C HIS A 420 56.40 28.00 -0.42
N ASP A 421 56.58 28.56 0.78
CA ASP A 421 57.49 29.69 0.91
C ASP A 421 58.35 29.50 2.13
N ARG A 422 59.64 29.52 1.85
CA ARG A 422 60.75 29.46 2.83
C ARG A 422 61.23 30.88 3.11
N ALA A 423 61.57 31.12 4.36
CA ALA A 423 62.58 32.00 4.87
C ALA A 423 62.22 33.49 5.12
N ARG A 424 62.08 33.85 6.34
CA ARG A 424 63.04 34.75 7.07
C ARG A 424 62.43 35.22 8.39
N THR A 425 63.11 34.92 9.45
CA THR A 425 63.16 35.63 10.75
C THR A 425 64.27 36.67 10.69
N PRO A 426 64.51 37.56 11.68
CA PRO A 426 63.69 38.01 12.82
C PRO A 426 63.71 39.56 13.01
N ASP A 427 63.15 39.98 14.12
CA ASP A 427 63.42 41.16 14.93
C ASP A 427 62.41 42.28 15.01
N GLN A 428 62.15 42.53 16.28
CA GLN A 428 61.78 43.77 16.94
C GLN A 428 60.35 44.09 17.29
N GLU A 429 60.05 43.79 18.53
CA GLU A 429 59.24 44.61 19.45
C GLU A 429 59.84 46.01 19.64
N PRO A 430 59.27 47.00 20.38
CA PRO A 430 57.91 47.14 20.91
C PRO A 430 57.34 48.58 20.72
N ASP A 431 56.12 48.78 21.19
CA ASP A 431 55.77 49.90 22.10
C ASP A 431 54.50 50.66 21.83
N GLN A 432 53.70 50.72 22.84
CA GLN A 432 52.92 51.86 23.37
C GLN A 432 51.65 52.30 22.64
N ALA A 433 50.61 52.06 23.33
CA ALA A 433 49.90 52.97 24.24
C ALA A 433 48.60 53.59 23.69
N ARG A 434 47.62 53.43 24.52
CA ARG A 434 46.59 54.44 24.92
C ARG A 434 45.67 54.95 23.82
N GLU A 435 44.44 55.14 24.00
CA GLU A 435 43.62 55.66 25.09
C GLU A 435 42.18 55.91 24.54
N GLN A 436 41.22 55.69 25.38
CA GLN A 436 40.01 56.50 25.57
C GLN A 436 38.76 56.22 24.75
N ALA A 437 37.80 55.66 25.44
CA ALA A 437 36.40 56.07 25.38
C ALA A 437 36.30 57.53 25.92
N PRO A 438 35.14 58.26 25.90
CA PRO A 438 33.78 57.80 26.15
C PRO A 438 32.64 58.61 25.46
N GLU A 439 31.44 58.14 25.69
CA GLU A 439 30.30 58.91 26.25
C GLU A 439 29.32 59.72 25.40
N GLN A 440 28.08 59.47 25.72
CA GLN A 440 26.92 60.40 25.83
C GLN A 440 26.19 60.79 24.54
N ASP A 441 24.96 60.81 24.49
CA ASP A 441 23.76 60.90 25.37
C ASP A 441 22.63 61.47 24.52
N ARG A 442 21.38 61.19 24.97
CA ARG A 442 20.16 61.94 24.78
C ARG A 442 19.20 61.60 23.63
N SER A 443 18.18 60.89 24.03
CA SER A 443 16.79 61.25 23.70
C SER A 443 16.45 62.69 24.09
N PRO A 444 15.31 63.30 23.78
CA PRO A 444 13.95 62.74 23.81
C PRO A 444 12.90 63.41 22.85
N GLU A 445 11.66 62.83 22.94
CA GLU A 445 10.35 63.54 22.87
C GLU A 445 9.92 64.08 21.52
N GLN A 446 8.74 63.83 21.01
CA GLN A 446 7.37 64.11 21.48
C GLN A 446 6.35 63.58 20.43
N ASP A 447 5.38 62.91 20.94
CA ASP A 447 4.02 62.85 20.45
C ASP A 447 3.39 64.27 20.56
N PRO A 448 2.28 64.68 19.98
CA PRO A 448 1.05 63.94 19.80
C PRO A 448 0.09 64.33 18.63
N ALA A 449 -0.90 63.50 18.50
CA ALA A 449 -2.30 63.87 18.21
C ALA A 449 -2.72 64.27 16.79
N GLY A 450 -3.77 63.60 16.36
CA GLY A 450 -4.91 64.34 15.81
C GLY A 450 -5.72 63.60 14.71
N ILE A 451 -6.75 62.92 15.08
CA ILE A 451 -8.16 63.15 14.74
C ILE A 451 -8.63 62.89 13.28
N ARG A 452 -9.60 61.95 13.21
CA ARG A 452 -10.82 61.89 12.37
C ARG A 452 -10.64 61.71 10.82
N ALA A 453 -11.16 60.61 10.26
CA ALA A 453 -12.55 60.41 9.88
C ALA A 453 -12.75 58.92 9.65
#